data_d1d44410d81d2bcad49c48747a60275b
#
_entry.id   d1d44410d81d2bcad49c48747a60275b
#
_cell.length_a   1.000
_cell.length_b   1.000
_cell.length_c   1.000
_cell.angle_alpha   90.00
_cell.angle_beta   90.00
_cell.angle_gamma   90.00
#
_symmetry.space_group_name_H-M   'P 1'
#
loop_
_entity.id
_entity.type
_entity.pdbx_description
1 polymer ?
#
loop_
_entity_poly.entity_id
_entity_poly.type
_entity_poly.pdbx_seq_one_letter_code
_entity_poly.pdbx_strand_id
1 'polypeptide(L)'
;MVTNNWSYEDEWFEETNVLKVVKKYLESKGWNVIKFSEIKTDKGHDLEAMNGNDHLILECKGFPSDYYVSGSKKGELKRTNSKLQAHHWFTDVLYSVLKAKSKDPNVRIGIALPSVNGVYEKFIQEIQLVNKNFNIIYYLVGSDKLVSESAFF
;
A
#
# COMPACT_ATOMS: atom_id res chain seq x y z
N MET A 1 -19.42 17.80 2.95
CA MET A 1 -19.20 17.80 1.47
C MET A 1 -17.89 18.51 1.16
N VAL A 2 -17.08 17.95 0.31
CA VAL A 2 -15.83 18.59 -0.14
C VAL A 2 -16.10 19.61 -1.25
N THR A 3 -15.12 20.49 -1.53
CA THR A 3 -15.28 21.55 -2.56
C THR A 3 -15.44 20.97 -3.96
N ASN A 4 -16.01 21.74 -4.89
CA ASN A 4 -16.19 21.30 -6.29
C ASN A 4 -14.89 20.94 -7.01
N ASN A 5 -13.76 21.47 -6.55
CA ASN A 5 -12.42 21.19 -7.12
C ASN A 5 -11.69 20.03 -6.43
N TRP A 6 -12.33 19.38 -5.46
CA TRP A 6 -11.72 18.25 -4.78
C TRP A 6 -11.53 17.06 -5.71
N SER A 7 -10.33 16.44 -5.66
CA SER A 7 -10.02 15.19 -6.34
C SER A 7 -9.37 14.22 -5.36
N TYR A 8 -9.83 12.98 -5.36
CA TYR A 8 -9.20 11.91 -4.57
C TYR A 8 -7.75 11.66 -5.01
N GLU A 9 -7.45 11.88 -6.28
CA GLU A 9 -6.11 11.70 -6.83
C GLU A 9 -5.07 12.67 -6.23
N ASP A 10 -5.53 13.80 -5.67
CA ASP A 10 -4.66 14.78 -5.00
C ASP A 10 -4.40 14.44 -3.52
N GLU A 11 -5.12 13.46 -2.97
CA GLU A 11 -4.96 13.07 -1.58
C GLU A 11 -3.67 12.30 -1.35
N TRP A 12 -2.95 12.63 -0.26
CA TRP A 12 -1.68 11.98 0.05
C TRP A 12 -1.82 10.47 0.28
N PHE A 13 -2.99 10.01 0.71
CA PHE A 13 -3.31 8.60 0.97
C PHE A 13 -3.88 7.86 -0.24
N GLU A 14 -3.92 8.48 -1.40
CA GLU A 14 -4.25 7.80 -2.65
C GLU A 14 -3.10 6.86 -3.04
N GLU A 15 -3.43 5.71 -3.61
CA GLU A 15 -2.50 4.60 -3.87
C GLU A 15 -1.24 5.01 -4.66
N THR A 16 -1.42 5.77 -5.74
CA THR A 16 -0.28 6.21 -6.57
C THR A 16 0.66 7.14 -5.81
N ASN A 17 0.10 8.03 -4.98
CA ASN A 17 0.88 8.95 -4.17
C ASN A 17 1.64 8.22 -3.07
N VAL A 18 1.03 7.24 -2.43
CA VAL A 18 1.69 6.36 -1.45
C VAL A 18 2.85 5.61 -2.10
N LEU A 19 2.61 5.00 -3.26
CA LEU A 19 3.61 4.21 -3.98
C LEU A 19 4.82 5.05 -4.41
N LYS A 20 4.61 6.29 -4.87
CA LYS A 20 5.70 7.22 -5.22
C LYS A 20 6.59 7.56 -4.04
N VAL A 21 6.00 7.78 -2.87
CA VAL A 21 6.75 8.06 -1.64
C VAL A 21 7.60 6.85 -1.24
N VAL A 22 7.04 5.65 -1.29
CA VAL A 22 7.76 4.42 -0.94
C VAL A 22 8.87 4.11 -1.95
N LYS A 23 8.64 4.36 -3.24
CA LYS A 23 9.70 4.23 -4.27
C LYS A 23 10.93 5.06 -3.92
N LYS A 24 10.73 6.35 -3.61
CA LYS A 24 11.84 7.25 -3.22
C LYS A 24 12.53 6.79 -1.94
N TYR A 25 11.76 6.32 -0.98
CA TYR A 25 12.31 5.76 0.26
C TYR A 25 13.21 4.56 -0.02
N LEU A 26 12.75 3.60 -0.82
CA LEU A 26 13.53 2.41 -1.19
C LEU A 26 14.82 2.79 -1.91
N GLU A 27 14.76 3.71 -2.86
CA GLU A 27 15.94 4.22 -3.58
C GLU A 27 16.95 4.86 -2.62
N SER A 28 16.47 5.61 -1.61
CA SER A 28 17.33 6.20 -0.58
C SER A 28 18.01 5.16 0.33
N LYS A 29 17.44 3.95 0.39
CA LYS A 29 17.99 2.80 1.15
C LYS A 29 18.84 1.85 0.31
N GLY A 30 19.15 2.23 -0.91
CA GLY A 30 20.02 1.46 -1.80
C GLY A 30 19.31 0.42 -2.66
N TRP A 31 17.99 0.41 -2.70
CA TRP A 31 17.25 -0.44 -3.60
C TRP A 31 17.24 0.14 -5.01
N ASN A 32 17.49 -0.71 -5.99
CA ASN A 32 17.30 -0.40 -7.41
C ASN A 32 15.89 -0.83 -7.83
N VAL A 33 15.03 0.13 -8.09
CA VAL A 33 13.65 -0.14 -8.55
C VAL A 33 13.70 -0.55 -10.02
N ILE A 34 13.36 -1.81 -10.30
CA ILE A 34 13.41 -2.41 -11.64
C ILE A 34 12.02 -2.41 -12.31
N LYS A 35 10.96 -2.30 -11.53
CA LYS A 35 9.59 -2.17 -12.01
C LYS A 35 8.82 -1.22 -11.11
N PHE A 36 8.05 -0.34 -11.72
CA PHE A 36 7.19 0.62 -11.04
C PHE A 36 5.92 0.84 -11.87
N SER A 37 4.78 0.50 -11.31
CA SER A 37 3.49 0.60 -11.99
C SER A 37 2.80 1.91 -11.63
N GLU A 38 2.86 2.89 -12.53
CA GLU A 38 2.12 4.16 -12.40
C GLU A 38 0.67 4.05 -12.84
N ILE A 39 0.33 2.98 -13.58
CA ILE A 39 -0.99 2.78 -14.19
C ILE A 39 -1.69 1.62 -13.47
N LYS A 40 -2.88 1.88 -12.93
CA LYS A 40 -3.68 0.87 -12.18
C LYS A 40 -4.06 -0.37 -13.01
N THR A 41 -3.96 -0.30 -14.33
CA THR A 41 -4.28 -1.41 -15.24
C THR A 41 -3.07 -2.27 -15.61
N ASP A 42 -1.87 -1.91 -15.17
CA ASP A 42 -0.68 -2.70 -15.43
C ASP A 42 -0.78 -4.07 -14.75
N LYS A 43 -0.43 -5.10 -15.49
CA LYS A 43 -0.38 -6.47 -14.97
C LYS A 43 0.91 -6.68 -14.17
N GLY A 44 0.82 -7.43 -13.09
CA GLY A 44 1.93 -7.78 -12.23
C GLY A 44 1.94 -6.99 -10.93
N HIS A 45 3.11 -6.97 -10.27
CA HIS A 45 3.26 -6.29 -8.98
C HIS A 45 3.39 -4.78 -9.14
N ASP A 46 2.99 -4.04 -8.12
CA ASP A 46 3.05 -2.57 -8.13
C ASP A 46 4.49 -2.04 -8.18
N LEU A 47 5.39 -2.71 -7.48
CA LEU A 47 6.81 -2.37 -7.50
C LEU A 47 7.66 -3.62 -7.31
N GLU A 48 8.76 -3.68 -8.05
CA GLU A 48 9.85 -4.65 -7.83
C GLU A 48 11.18 -3.93 -7.72
N ALA A 49 12.02 -4.37 -6.79
CA ALA A 49 13.31 -3.77 -6.55
C ALA A 49 14.37 -4.82 -6.23
N MET A 50 15.62 -4.51 -6.55
CA MET A 50 16.79 -5.34 -6.26
C MET A 50 17.76 -4.59 -5.36
N ASN A 51 18.34 -5.29 -4.41
CA ASN A 51 19.49 -4.82 -3.64
C ASN A 51 20.49 -5.97 -3.51
N GLY A 52 21.54 -5.92 -4.34
CA GLY A 52 22.40 -7.10 -4.52
C GLY A 52 21.60 -8.29 -5.05
N ASN A 53 21.63 -9.40 -4.32
CA ASN A 53 20.86 -10.60 -4.66
C ASN A 53 19.45 -10.62 -4.05
N ASP A 54 19.12 -9.64 -3.22
CA ASP A 54 17.79 -9.54 -2.63
C ASP A 54 16.79 -8.98 -3.65
N HIS A 55 15.70 -9.70 -3.86
CA HIS A 55 14.58 -9.29 -4.71
C HIS A 55 13.38 -8.97 -3.83
N LEU A 56 12.86 -7.74 -3.92
CA LEU A 56 11.67 -7.28 -3.23
C LEU A 56 10.50 -7.17 -4.20
N ILE A 57 9.40 -7.82 -3.86
CA ILE A 57 8.09 -7.62 -4.49
C ILE A 57 7.22 -6.84 -3.52
N LEU A 58 6.65 -5.73 -3.97
CA LEU A 58 5.84 -4.84 -3.16
C LEU A 58 4.49 -4.60 -3.82
N GLU A 59 3.44 -4.69 -3.01
CA GLU A 59 2.08 -4.30 -3.36
C GLU A 59 1.67 -3.08 -2.55
N CYS A 60 0.85 -2.23 -3.12
CA CYS A 60 0.43 -0.97 -2.52
C CYS A 60 -1.10 -0.84 -2.53
N LYS A 61 -1.63 -0.25 -1.49
CA LYS A 61 -3.01 0.27 -1.46
C LYS A 61 -3.02 1.66 -0.83
N GLY A 62 -3.92 2.49 -1.35
CA GLY A 62 -4.29 3.73 -0.69
C GLY A 62 -5.26 3.50 0.47
N PHE A 63 -5.86 4.57 0.96
CA PHE A 63 -6.96 4.51 1.92
C PHE A 63 -8.26 4.98 1.25
N PRO A 64 -9.38 4.29 1.48
CA PRO A 64 -10.65 4.68 0.86
C PRO A 64 -11.10 6.07 1.30
N SER A 65 -11.54 6.88 0.34
CA SER A 65 -12.18 8.15 0.66
C SER A 65 -13.54 7.93 1.33
N ASP A 66 -13.90 8.80 2.27
CA ASP A 66 -15.26 8.86 2.83
C ASP A 66 -16.27 9.46 1.84
N TYR A 67 -15.79 10.04 0.76
CA TYR A 67 -16.61 10.69 -0.26
C TYR A 67 -16.58 9.90 -1.57
N TYR A 68 -17.69 9.97 -2.34
CA TYR A 68 -17.70 9.42 -3.69
C TYR A 68 -16.68 10.15 -4.57
N VAL A 69 -15.84 9.37 -5.25
CA VAL A 69 -14.72 9.91 -6.06
C VAL A 69 -15.10 10.18 -7.51
N SER A 70 -16.24 9.63 -7.96
CA SER A 70 -16.69 9.76 -9.35
C SER A 70 -18.22 9.67 -9.46
N GLY A 71 -18.73 9.93 -10.68
CA GLY A 71 -20.15 9.84 -10.99
C GLY A 71 -20.97 11.02 -10.48
N SER A 72 -22.30 10.89 -10.54
CA SER A 72 -23.24 11.97 -10.16
C SER A 72 -23.17 12.35 -8.69
N LYS A 73 -22.67 11.46 -7.83
CA LYS A 73 -22.53 11.66 -6.38
C LYS A 73 -21.14 12.12 -5.96
N LYS A 74 -20.25 12.44 -6.91
CA LYS A 74 -18.89 12.90 -6.59
C LYS A 74 -18.90 14.01 -5.53
N GLY A 75 -18.11 13.85 -4.47
CA GLY A 75 -18.03 14.79 -3.35
C GLY A 75 -19.09 14.63 -2.27
N GLU A 76 -20.08 13.76 -2.45
CA GLU A 76 -21.05 13.41 -1.41
C GLU A 76 -20.48 12.33 -0.48
N LEU A 77 -20.91 12.34 0.79
CA LEU A 77 -20.52 11.35 1.77
C LEU A 77 -21.02 9.95 1.37
N LYS A 78 -20.14 8.96 1.43
CA LYS A 78 -20.51 7.57 1.15
C LYS A 78 -21.36 7.00 2.28
N ARG A 79 -22.29 6.11 1.92
CA ARG A 79 -23.04 5.30 2.88
C ARG A 79 -22.22 4.14 3.44
N THR A 80 -21.19 3.69 2.71
CA THR A 80 -20.32 2.58 3.11
C THR A 80 -19.22 3.07 4.05
N ASN A 81 -18.88 2.23 5.04
CA ASN A 81 -17.81 2.52 5.98
C ASN A 81 -16.44 2.35 5.28
N SER A 82 -15.61 3.39 5.32
CA SER A 82 -14.25 3.37 4.77
C SER A 82 -13.36 2.30 5.42
N LYS A 83 -13.56 2.00 6.71
CA LYS A 83 -12.82 0.93 7.41
C LYS A 83 -13.10 -0.45 6.83
N LEU A 84 -14.35 -0.74 6.46
CA LEU A 84 -14.70 -2.01 5.83
C LEU A 84 -14.06 -2.13 4.44
N GLN A 85 -14.08 -1.07 3.67
CA GLN A 85 -13.42 -1.03 2.36
C GLN A 85 -11.89 -1.18 2.51
N ALA A 86 -11.28 -0.51 3.49
CA ALA A 86 -9.87 -0.66 3.80
C ALA A 86 -9.51 -2.11 4.19
N HIS A 87 -10.38 -2.79 4.93
CA HIS A 87 -10.21 -4.20 5.27
C HIS A 87 -10.15 -5.08 4.00
N HIS A 88 -11.05 -4.87 3.06
CA HIS A 88 -11.02 -5.59 1.78
C HIS A 88 -9.74 -5.30 1.00
N TRP A 89 -9.31 -4.06 0.93
CA TRP A 89 -8.08 -3.67 0.26
C TRP A 89 -6.84 -4.29 0.90
N PHE A 90 -6.82 -4.35 2.24
CA PHE A 90 -5.74 -5.02 2.98
C PHE A 90 -5.67 -6.52 2.67
N THR A 91 -6.80 -7.20 2.65
CA THR A 91 -6.84 -8.63 2.31
C THR A 91 -6.39 -8.91 0.89
N ASP A 92 -6.70 -8.03 -0.04
CA ASP A 92 -6.25 -8.15 -1.44
C ASP A 92 -4.72 -8.08 -1.57
N VAL A 93 -4.08 -7.09 -0.96
CA VAL A 93 -2.61 -6.97 -1.02
C VAL A 93 -1.92 -8.07 -0.24
N LEU A 94 -2.47 -8.47 0.90
CA LEU A 94 -1.95 -9.58 1.69
C LEU A 94 -1.95 -10.88 0.87
N TYR A 95 -3.07 -11.19 0.21
CA TYR A 95 -3.15 -12.34 -0.67
C TYR A 95 -2.12 -12.29 -1.80
N SER A 96 -1.95 -11.12 -2.44
CA SER A 96 -1.01 -10.93 -3.53
C SER A 96 0.44 -11.20 -3.11
N VAL A 97 0.89 -10.67 -1.99
CA VAL A 97 2.27 -10.87 -1.52
C VAL A 97 2.50 -12.30 -1.03
N LEU A 98 1.53 -12.93 -0.39
CA LEU A 98 1.63 -14.32 0.04
C LEU A 98 1.67 -15.27 -1.18
N LYS A 99 0.91 -14.97 -2.22
CA LYS A 99 0.96 -15.70 -3.50
C LYS A 99 2.35 -15.58 -4.16
N ALA A 100 2.94 -14.37 -4.17
CA ALA A 100 4.30 -14.17 -4.67
C ALA A 100 5.32 -14.97 -3.86
N LYS A 101 5.24 -14.95 -2.54
CA LYS A 101 6.11 -15.73 -1.62
C LYS A 101 5.95 -17.23 -1.84
N SER A 102 4.75 -17.70 -2.12
CA SER A 102 4.48 -19.11 -2.40
C SER A 102 5.12 -19.57 -3.72
N LYS A 103 5.20 -18.70 -4.72
CA LYS A 103 5.84 -18.99 -6.00
C LYS A 103 7.37 -18.96 -5.94
N ASP A 104 7.92 -18.03 -5.16
CA ASP A 104 9.36 -17.88 -4.92
C ASP A 104 9.61 -17.68 -3.43
N PRO A 105 9.96 -18.74 -2.68
CA PRO A 105 10.21 -18.64 -1.24
C PRO A 105 11.37 -17.70 -0.87
N ASN A 106 12.27 -17.41 -1.79
CA ASN A 106 13.43 -16.55 -1.55
C ASN A 106 13.14 -15.05 -1.75
N VAL A 107 12.03 -14.71 -2.41
CA VAL A 107 11.66 -13.31 -2.61
C VAL A 107 11.32 -12.65 -1.28
N ARG A 108 11.72 -11.38 -1.10
CA ARG A 108 11.21 -10.54 -0.03
C ARG A 108 9.86 -9.96 -0.46
N ILE A 109 8.94 -9.88 0.48
CA ILE A 109 7.60 -9.34 0.23
C ILE A 109 7.33 -8.12 1.10
N GLY A 110 6.78 -7.09 0.50
CA GLY A 110 6.44 -5.84 1.17
C GLY A 110 5.04 -5.35 0.82
N ILE A 111 4.46 -4.62 1.75
CA ILE A 111 3.16 -3.96 1.58
C ILE A 111 3.32 -2.49 1.95
N ALA A 112 2.94 -1.59 1.03
CA ALA A 112 2.94 -0.14 1.23
C ALA A 112 1.51 0.34 1.49
N LEU A 113 1.32 1.05 2.60
CA LEU A 113 0.00 1.52 3.06
C LEU A 113 0.12 2.91 3.68
N PRO A 114 -0.88 3.78 3.54
CA PRO A 114 -0.92 5.03 4.29
C PRO A 114 -1.38 4.79 5.73
N SER A 115 -0.78 5.54 6.65
CA SER A 115 -1.17 5.54 8.06
C SER A 115 -2.32 6.53 8.27
N VAL A 116 -3.55 6.03 8.22
CA VAL A 116 -4.78 6.83 8.41
C VAL A 116 -5.54 6.30 9.63
N ASN A 117 -5.56 7.10 10.69
CA ASN A 117 -6.29 6.78 11.93
C ASN A 117 -5.97 5.40 12.53
N GLY A 118 -4.79 4.84 12.25
CA GLY A 118 -4.36 3.53 12.77
C GLY A 118 -5.16 2.33 12.24
N VAL A 119 -5.93 2.48 11.17
CA VAL A 119 -6.81 1.42 10.66
C VAL A 119 -5.99 0.25 10.12
N TYR A 120 -5.02 0.50 9.26
CA TYR A 120 -4.16 -0.55 8.72
C TYR A 120 -3.23 -1.14 9.78
N GLU A 121 -2.71 -0.32 10.68
CA GLU A 121 -1.84 -0.78 11.78
C GLU A 121 -2.55 -1.81 12.65
N LYS A 122 -3.86 -1.62 12.90
CA LYS A 122 -4.67 -2.60 13.64
C LYS A 122 -4.76 -3.95 12.91
N PHE A 123 -5.01 -3.95 11.60
CA PHE A 123 -5.05 -5.18 10.80
C PHE A 123 -3.70 -5.90 10.79
N ILE A 124 -2.61 -5.15 10.65
CA ILE A 124 -1.25 -5.68 10.71
C ILE A 124 -1.00 -6.36 12.06
N GLN A 125 -1.39 -5.72 13.15
CA GLN A 125 -1.21 -6.25 14.50
C GLN A 125 -2.01 -7.54 14.75
N GLU A 126 -3.21 -7.65 14.18
CA GLU A 126 -4.07 -8.82 14.32
C GLU A 126 -3.48 -10.09 13.67
N ILE A 127 -2.53 -9.95 12.74
CA ILE A 127 -1.91 -11.06 12.00
C ILE A 127 -0.40 -11.16 12.23
N GLN A 128 0.08 -10.76 13.39
CA GLN A 128 1.52 -10.75 13.70
C GLN A 128 2.22 -12.10 13.47
N LEU A 129 1.57 -13.19 13.79
CA LEU A 129 2.14 -14.54 13.57
C LEU A 129 2.41 -14.80 12.07
N VAL A 130 1.47 -14.42 11.20
CA VAL A 130 1.64 -14.54 9.74
C VAL A 130 2.75 -13.62 9.25
N ASN A 131 2.75 -12.37 9.71
CA ASN A 131 3.76 -11.38 9.34
C ASN A 131 5.17 -11.87 9.68
N LYS A 132 5.34 -12.41 10.88
CA LYS A 132 6.62 -12.96 11.36
C LYS A 132 7.04 -14.18 10.54
N ASN A 133 6.15 -15.14 10.32
CA ASN A 133 6.49 -16.40 9.66
C ASN A 133 6.87 -16.21 8.18
N PHE A 134 6.30 -15.21 7.52
CA PHE A 134 6.58 -14.90 6.11
C PHE A 134 7.48 -13.69 5.91
N ASN A 135 7.95 -13.08 6.99
CA ASN A 135 8.81 -11.88 6.96
C ASN A 135 8.22 -10.76 6.10
N ILE A 136 6.93 -10.46 6.30
CA ILE A 136 6.26 -9.38 5.58
C ILE A 136 6.77 -8.04 6.07
N ILE A 137 7.26 -7.19 5.17
CA ILE A 137 7.74 -5.86 5.48
C ILE A 137 6.63 -4.86 5.16
N TYR A 138 6.28 -4.00 6.12
CA TYR A 138 5.30 -2.94 5.91
C TYR A 138 6.01 -1.59 5.80
N TYR A 139 5.63 -0.85 4.77
CA TYR A 139 6.07 0.53 4.53
C TYR A 139 4.87 1.45 4.77
N LEU A 140 4.82 2.05 5.96
CA LEU A 140 3.71 2.91 6.38
C LEU A 140 4.04 4.37 6.08
N VAL A 141 3.21 5.01 5.29
CA VAL A 141 3.38 6.40 4.87
C VAL A 141 2.47 7.30 5.70
N GLY A 142 3.05 8.26 6.41
CA GLY A 142 2.30 9.29 7.15
C GLY A 142 1.83 10.44 6.27
N SER A 143 0.97 11.30 6.81
CA SER A 143 0.51 12.52 6.14
C SER A 143 1.64 13.53 5.87
N ASP A 144 2.73 13.43 6.61
CA ASP A 144 3.99 14.18 6.41
C ASP A 144 4.86 13.59 5.30
N LYS A 145 4.41 12.50 4.64
CA LYS A 145 5.13 11.75 3.62
C LYS A 145 6.42 11.07 4.13
N LEU A 146 6.54 10.85 5.43
CA LEU A 146 7.60 10.04 6.01
C LEU A 146 7.19 8.57 6.00
N VAL A 147 8.17 7.69 5.76
CA VAL A 147 7.97 6.25 5.72
C VAL A 147 8.50 5.62 7.00
N SER A 148 7.65 4.80 7.64
CA SER A 148 8.05 3.91 8.73
C SER A 148 8.09 2.48 8.20
N GLU A 149 9.26 1.84 8.31
CA GLU A 149 9.43 0.45 7.91
C GLU A 149 9.26 -0.45 9.13
N SER A 150 8.38 -1.46 9.04
CA SER A 150 8.14 -2.46 10.06
C SER A 150 8.44 -3.85 9.51
N ALA A 151 9.36 -4.54 10.15
CA ALA A 151 9.70 -5.93 9.82
C ALA A 151 9.47 -6.81 11.06
N PHE A 152 8.98 -8.02 10.83
CA PHE A 152 8.69 -9.01 11.88
C PHE A 152 9.67 -10.18 11.74
N PHE A 153 10.79 -10.07 12.41
CA PHE A 153 11.80 -11.15 12.46
C PHE A 153 11.82 -11.81 13.82
#